data_378019fd166d098d5c251f29ea1bf80b
#
_entry.id   378019fd166d098d5c251f29ea1bf80b
#
_cell.length_a   1.000
_cell.length_b   1.000
_cell.length_c   1.000
_cell.angle_alpha   90.00
_cell.angle_beta   90.00
_cell.angle_gamma   90.00
#
_symmetry.space_group_name_H-M   'P 1'
#
loop_
_entity.id
_entity.type
_entity.pdbx_description
1 polymer ?
#
loop_
_entity_poly.entity_id
_entity_poly.type
_entity_poly.pdbx_seq_one_letter_code
_entity_poly.pdbx_strand_id
1 'polypeptide(L)'
;MKNRHLIPSLGYCIAVLAWGISCVGPRTLQAQHIHLNAGATNTTQDAQLYFSNGNVYDTNAGYDVYLAFTNSGSFSNLYQGAGVTFAALASTLDNGGPAFGHAADGAFLELQFVSMSGPAGGVFGVWMQDVGNPGSSYLLFTLPVGIGNGTNRIAVSESDGSPGSDPYGHMHGRTFTATQPGLYTLGCRILDTSTNGTGGGPIHTPSGLYHLYFQAGPTISSWTMSSNSFGITFGTTAGKTYYVESTSNLLAPNWMTFAGPFPGNNYLQNVATNSGARQLFFRLRSN
;
A
#
# COMPACT_ATOMS: atom_id res chain seq x y z
N MET A 1 -68.45 -6.84 -70.54
CA MET A 1 -69.01 -6.32 -69.28
C MET A 1 -68.60 -7.24 -68.15
N LYS A 2 -67.58 -6.96 -67.40
CA LYS A 2 -67.28 -7.49 -66.04
C LYS A 2 -66.07 -6.74 -65.51
N ASN A 3 -66.29 -5.82 -64.62
CA ASN A 3 -65.29 -5.09 -63.87
C ASN A 3 -64.57 -6.07 -62.94
N ARG A 4 -63.24 -6.10 -62.96
CA ARG A 4 -62.45 -6.68 -61.93
C ARG A 4 -61.64 -5.59 -61.24
N HIS A 5 -61.97 -5.37 -59.99
CA HIS A 5 -61.19 -4.54 -59.07
C HIS A 5 -59.87 -5.17 -58.73
N LEU A 6 -58.75 -4.53 -58.98
CA LEU A 6 -57.45 -4.85 -58.52
C LEU A 6 -57.24 -4.16 -57.17
N ILE A 7 -56.96 -4.98 -56.14
CA ILE A 7 -56.56 -4.54 -54.83
C ILE A 7 -55.03 -4.40 -54.83
N PRO A 8 -54.45 -3.26 -54.44
CA PRO A 8 -53.02 -3.17 -54.30
C PRO A 8 -52.55 -3.83 -52.99
N SER A 9 -51.67 -4.78 -53.07
CA SER A 9 -50.98 -5.41 -51.96
C SER A 9 -50.01 -4.45 -51.32
N LEU A 10 -50.24 -4.13 -50.06
CA LEU A 10 -49.32 -3.37 -49.20
C LEU A 10 -48.15 -4.26 -48.83
N GLY A 11 -47.00 -4.01 -49.43
CA GLY A 11 -45.75 -4.67 -49.02
C GLY A 11 -45.23 -4.07 -47.71
N TYR A 12 -45.24 -4.86 -46.64
CA TYR A 12 -44.57 -4.49 -45.41
C TYR A 12 -43.04 -4.73 -45.58
N CYS A 13 -42.29 -3.65 -45.65
CA CYS A 13 -40.83 -3.70 -45.46
C CYS A 13 -40.56 -3.88 -43.97
N ILE A 14 -40.20 -5.08 -43.56
CA ILE A 14 -39.61 -5.34 -42.21
C ILE A 14 -38.15 -4.90 -42.25
N ALA A 15 -37.85 -3.73 -41.71
CA ALA A 15 -36.50 -3.30 -41.42
C ALA A 15 -35.98 -4.08 -40.24
N VAL A 16 -35.13 -5.08 -40.48
CA VAL A 16 -34.39 -5.77 -39.43
C VAL A 16 -33.25 -4.84 -38.99
N LEU A 17 -33.44 -4.18 -37.85
CA LEU A 17 -32.37 -3.48 -37.18
C LEU A 17 -31.45 -4.57 -36.57
N ALA A 18 -30.35 -4.85 -37.27
CA ALA A 18 -29.24 -5.63 -36.68
C ALA A 18 -28.55 -4.78 -35.61
N TRP A 19 -28.91 -5.01 -34.37
CA TRP A 19 -28.14 -4.52 -33.22
C TRP A 19 -26.81 -5.25 -33.23
N GLY A 20 -25.75 -4.56 -33.67
CA GLY A 20 -24.38 -5.02 -33.47
C GLY A 20 -24.09 -5.08 -31.97
N ILE A 21 -24.19 -6.27 -31.38
CA ILE A 21 -23.63 -6.57 -30.08
C ILE A 21 -22.11 -6.52 -30.28
N SER A 22 -21.51 -5.35 -30.03
CA SER A 22 -20.06 -5.30 -29.79
C SER A 22 -19.76 -6.21 -28.64
N CYS A 23 -19.24 -7.39 -28.89
CA CYS A 23 -18.58 -8.21 -27.91
C CYS A 23 -17.37 -7.40 -27.38
N VAL A 24 -17.61 -6.63 -26.32
CA VAL A 24 -16.51 -6.17 -25.47
C VAL A 24 -15.97 -7.45 -24.85
N GLY A 25 -14.90 -8.00 -25.46
CA GLY A 25 -14.15 -9.09 -24.87
C GLY A 25 -13.84 -8.75 -23.41
N PRO A 26 -13.71 -9.75 -22.53
CA PRO A 26 -13.31 -9.49 -21.15
C PRO A 26 -11.97 -8.74 -21.22
N ARG A 27 -11.99 -7.44 -20.91
CA ARG A 27 -10.75 -6.74 -20.56
C ARG A 27 -10.24 -7.50 -19.35
N THR A 28 -9.17 -8.25 -19.53
CA THR A 28 -8.37 -8.69 -18.41
C THR A 28 -8.06 -7.43 -17.63
N LEU A 29 -8.72 -7.27 -16.48
CA LEU A 29 -8.30 -6.31 -15.48
C LEU A 29 -6.90 -6.78 -15.08
N GLN A 30 -5.88 -6.31 -15.77
CA GLN A 30 -4.55 -6.28 -15.18
C GLN A 30 -4.76 -5.54 -13.87
N ALA A 31 -4.54 -6.23 -12.78
CA ALA A 31 -4.50 -5.59 -11.48
C ALA A 31 -3.43 -4.50 -11.59
N GLN A 32 -3.86 -3.26 -11.81
CA GLN A 32 -2.97 -2.11 -11.75
C GLN A 32 -2.60 -1.97 -10.27
N HIS A 33 -1.48 -2.59 -9.91
CA HIS A 33 -0.90 -2.32 -8.61
C HIS A 33 -0.26 -0.93 -8.66
N ILE A 34 -0.48 -0.20 -7.60
CA ILE A 34 -0.01 1.15 -7.43
C ILE A 34 1.49 1.09 -7.07
N HIS A 35 2.31 1.92 -7.71
CA HIS A 35 3.73 2.06 -7.37
C HIS A 35 3.99 3.41 -6.73
N LEU A 36 4.83 3.45 -5.72
CA LEU A 36 5.47 4.66 -5.26
C LEU A 36 6.64 4.97 -6.21
N ASN A 37 6.52 6.04 -6.97
CA ASN A 37 7.41 6.35 -8.08
C ASN A 37 8.61 7.16 -7.63
N ALA A 38 9.80 6.59 -7.77
CA ALA A 38 11.07 7.27 -7.57
C ALA A 38 11.53 7.95 -8.87
N GLY A 39 11.96 9.19 -8.77
CA GLY A 39 12.47 9.97 -9.88
C GLY A 39 13.45 11.05 -9.41
N ALA A 40 13.83 11.95 -10.31
CA ALA A 40 14.68 13.10 -10.02
C ALA A 40 14.03 14.40 -10.47
N THR A 41 14.41 15.53 -9.85
CA THR A 41 13.91 16.85 -10.21
C THR A 41 14.30 17.25 -11.64
N ASN A 42 15.42 16.73 -12.12
CA ASN A 42 15.87 16.76 -13.50
C ASN A 42 17.01 15.74 -13.69
N THR A 43 17.53 15.60 -14.90
CA THR A 43 18.58 14.62 -15.27
C THR A 43 20.01 15.14 -15.14
N THR A 44 20.23 16.32 -14.55
CA THR A 44 21.57 16.87 -14.37
C THR A 44 22.27 16.33 -13.14
N GLN A 45 23.60 16.45 -13.13
CA GLN A 45 24.41 16.15 -11.96
C GLN A 45 23.90 16.92 -10.74
N ASP A 46 23.89 16.26 -9.58
CA ASP A 46 23.44 16.76 -8.26
C ASP A 46 21.92 17.07 -8.17
N ALA A 47 21.13 16.82 -9.19
CA ALA A 47 19.68 16.91 -9.09
C ALA A 47 19.15 15.95 -8.00
N GLN A 48 18.21 16.45 -7.19
CA GLN A 48 17.70 15.69 -6.07
C GLN A 48 16.69 14.60 -6.51
N LEU A 49 16.86 13.40 -5.97
CA LEU A 49 15.85 12.35 -6.06
C LEU A 49 14.63 12.68 -5.20
N TYR A 50 13.46 12.17 -5.59
CA TYR A 50 12.21 12.35 -4.86
C TYR A 50 11.19 11.25 -5.20
N PHE A 51 10.11 11.18 -4.41
CA PHE A 51 8.94 10.36 -4.73
C PHE A 51 7.88 11.24 -5.39
N SER A 52 7.64 11.05 -6.69
CA SER A 52 6.80 11.93 -7.51
C SER A 52 5.30 11.85 -7.18
N ASN A 53 4.86 10.77 -6.56
CA ASN A 53 3.48 10.50 -6.17
C ASN A 53 3.40 10.03 -4.70
N GLY A 54 4.10 10.72 -3.81
CA GLY A 54 4.28 10.32 -2.42
C GLY A 54 3.02 10.12 -1.58
N ASN A 55 1.86 10.58 -2.07
CA ASN A 55 0.56 10.38 -1.40
C ASN A 55 -0.26 9.21 -1.98
N VAL A 56 0.33 8.38 -2.83
CA VAL A 56 -0.40 7.32 -3.56
C VAL A 56 -0.98 6.23 -2.64
N TYR A 57 -0.36 6.02 -1.48
CA TYR A 57 -0.83 5.06 -0.47
C TYR A 57 -1.61 5.70 0.67
N ASP A 58 -1.67 7.02 0.75
CA ASP A 58 -2.36 7.71 1.84
C ASP A 58 -3.82 7.28 1.95
N THR A 59 -4.22 6.92 3.15
CA THR A 59 -5.61 6.58 3.49
C THR A 59 -6.14 7.50 4.57
N ASN A 60 -7.47 7.59 4.68
CA ASN A 60 -8.11 8.33 5.76
C ASN A 60 -8.16 7.54 7.08
N ALA A 61 -7.59 6.33 7.09
CA ALA A 61 -7.53 5.46 8.27
C ALA A 61 -6.34 5.78 9.20
N GLY A 62 -5.42 6.66 8.76
CA GLY A 62 -4.22 7.03 9.53
C GLY A 62 -3.06 6.04 9.36
N TYR A 63 -3.12 5.16 8.37
CA TYR A 63 -2.04 4.26 7.94
C TYR A 63 -2.20 3.92 6.46
N ASP A 64 -1.11 3.50 5.83
CA ASP A 64 -1.06 3.16 4.40
C ASP A 64 -1.37 1.67 4.18
N VAL A 65 -0.84 0.80 5.04
CA VAL A 65 -0.93 -0.66 4.92
C VAL A 65 -1.39 -1.29 6.22
N TYR A 66 -2.35 -2.21 6.12
CA TYR A 66 -2.78 -3.05 7.24
C TYR A 66 -2.04 -4.39 7.23
N LEU A 67 -1.45 -4.76 8.37
CA LEU A 67 -0.81 -6.04 8.59
C LEU A 67 -1.74 -6.93 9.43
N ALA A 68 -2.20 -8.04 8.84
CA ALA A 68 -3.08 -9.00 9.50
C ALA A 68 -2.28 -10.03 10.29
N PHE A 69 -2.73 -10.38 11.50
CA PHE A 69 -2.12 -11.47 12.26
C PHE A 69 -2.35 -12.82 11.57
N THR A 70 -1.33 -13.66 11.53
CA THR A 70 -1.41 -15.01 10.98
C THR A 70 -0.73 -16.03 11.88
N ASN A 71 -1.31 -17.24 11.93
CA ASN A 71 -0.78 -18.38 12.68
C ASN A 71 -0.24 -19.48 11.76
N SER A 72 -0.04 -19.21 10.46
CA SER A 72 0.32 -20.23 9.49
C SER A 72 1.41 -19.79 8.55
N GLY A 73 2.10 -20.76 7.95
CA GLY A 73 3.12 -20.56 6.93
C GLY A 73 4.38 -19.86 7.45
N SER A 74 5.12 -19.25 6.54
CA SER A 74 6.38 -18.56 6.83
C SER A 74 6.23 -17.36 7.79
N PHE A 75 5.01 -16.84 7.95
CA PHE A 75 4.70 -15.68 8.77
C PHE A 75 3.96 -16.04 10.06
N SER A 76 4.04 -17.31 10.50
CA SER A 76 3.37 -17.76 11.74
C SER A 76 3.75 -16.90 12.94
N ASN A 77 2.75 -16.49 13.71
CA ASN A 77 2.85 -15.58 14.86
C ASN A 77 3.34 -14.16 14.53
N LEU A 78 3.16 -13.72 13.28
CA LEU A 78 3.46 -12.36 12.85
C LEU A 78 2.21 -11.66 12.32
N TYR A 79 2.23 -10.35 12.38
CA TYR A 79 1.35 -9.50 11.57
C TYR A 79 1.96 -9.35 10.20
N GLN A 80 1.24 -9.61 9.13
CA GLN A 80 1.78 -9.61 7.77
C GLN A 80 0.83 -8.93 6.78
N GLY A 81 1.42 -8.28 5.78
CA GLY A 81 0.72 -7.65 4.68
C GLY A 81 1.65 -7.38 3.51
N ALA A 82 1.04 -7.22 2.36
CA ALA A 82 1.70 -6.82 1.12
C ALA A 82 1.03 -5.54 0.60
N GLY A 83 1.54 -4.99 -0.49
CA GLY A 83 0.84 -3.91 -1.19
C GLY A 83 1.60 -2.61 -1.35
N VAL A 84 2.82 -2.50 -0.84
CA VAL A 84 3.70 -1.38 -1.21
C VAL A 84 4.69 -1.86 -2.25
N THR A 85 4.63 -1.21 -3.41
CA THR A 85 5.54 -1.44 -4.53
C THR A 85 6.24 -0.13 -4.88
N PHE A 86 7.45 -0.21 -5.39
CA PHE A 86 8.25 0.95 -5.77
C PHE A 86 8.63 0.81 -7.22
N ALA A 87 8.68 1.93 -7.95
CA ALA A 87 9.20 1.97 -9.30
C ALA A 87 10.21 3.11 -9.44
N ALA A 88 11.29 2.86 -10.16
CA ALA A 88 12.14 3.89 -10.72
C ALA A 88 11.55 4.30 -12.07
N LEU A 89 11.31 5.59 -12.28
CA LEU A 89 10.74 6.10 -13.51
C LEU A 89 11.73 5.93 -14.67
N ALA A 90 11.21 5.49 -15.81
CA ALA A 90 11.98 5.33 -17.04
C ALA A 90 12.37 6.67 -17.68
N SER A 91 13.45 6.68 -18.46
CA SER A 91 13.84 7.83 -19.29
C SER A 91 12.83 8.06 -20.43
N THR A 92 12.09 7.02 -20.83
CA THR A 92 11.04 7.08 -21.85
C THR A 92 9.75 6.46 -21.33
N LEU A 93 8.60 6.93 -21.83
CA LEU A 93 7.32 6.25 -21.64
C LEU A 93 7.29 4.97 -22.48
N ASP A 94 6.47 4.00 -22.10
CA ASP A 94 6.27 2.73 -22.84
C ASP A 94 5.89 2.93 -24.31
N ASN A 95 5.31 4.08 -24.66
CA ASN A 95 4.96 4.48 -26.02
C ASN A 95 6.04 5.33 -26.72
N GLY A 96 7.24 5.44 -26.14
CA GLY A 96 8.40 6.11 -26.74
C GLY A 96 8.48 7.63 -26.53
N GLY A 97 7.59 8.24 -25.74
CA GLY A 97 7.70 9.65 -25.35
C GLY A 97 8.65 9.85 -24.16
N PRO A 98 9.13 11.10 -23.91
CA PRO A 98 9.94 11.38 -22.73
C PRO A 98 9.11 11.26 -21.46
N ALA A 99 9.66 10.62 -20.43
CA ALA A 99 9.05 10.58 -19.09
C ALA A 99 9.53 11.78 -18.26
N PHE A 100 8.60 12.46 -17.59
CA PHE A 100 8.93 13.56 -16.70
C PHE A 100 9.35 13.02 -15.32
N GLY A 101 10.36 13.67 -14.74
CA GLY A 101 10.80 13.38 -13.38
C GLY A 101 11.59 12.08 -13.25
N HIS A 102 12.07 11.46 -14.36
CA HIS A 102 12.98 10.33 -14.28
C HIS A 102 14.40 10.76 -13.86
N ALA A 103 15.16 9.82 -13.30
CA ALA A 103 16.58 10.01 -13.04
C ALA A 103 17.37 9.98 -14.35
N ALA A 104 18.61 10.46 -14.33
CA ALA A 104 19.50 10.45 -15.49
C ALA A 104 19.86 9.00 -15.91
N ASP A 105 20.08 8.81 -17.21
CA ASP A 105 20.64 7.57 -17.73
C ASP A 105 21.99 7.28 -17.06
N GLY A 106 22.20 6.05 -16.64
CA GLY A 106 23.35 5.62 -15.85
C GLY A 106 23.16 5.76 -14.34
N ALA A 107 22.07 6.34 -13.83
CA ALA A 107 21.74 6.27 -12.41
C ALA A 107 21.30 4.84 -12.03
N PHE A 108 21.63 4.42 -10.80
CA PHE A 108 21.19 3.15 -10.22
C PHE A 108 20.48 3.42 -8.90
N LEU A 109 19.17 3.28 -8.90
CA LEU A 109 18.32 3.66 -7.79
C LEU A 109 18.10 2.52 -6.81
N GLU A 110 18.38 2.79 -5.53
CA GLU A 110 18.12 1.89 -4.43
C GLU A 110 17.22 2.54 -3.37
N LEU A 111 16.27 1.77 -2.84
CA LEU A 111 15.48 2.16 -1.67
C LEU A 111 16.28 1.83 -0.41
N GLN A 112 16.61 2.83 0.38
CA GLN A 112 17.23 2.69 1.69
C GLN A 112 16.18 2.75 2.80
N PHE A 113 16.21 1.81 3.73
CA PHE A 113 15.39 1.75 4.94
C PHE A 113 16.15 2.41 6.08
N VAL A 114 15.75 3.62 6.44
CA VAL A 114 16.54 4.50 7.33
C VAL A 114 16.11 4.39 8.78
N SER A 115 14.80 4.42 9.04
CA SER A 115 14.28 4.45 10.41
C SER A 115 13.04 3.58 10.57
N MET A 116 12.83 3.11 11.79
CA MET A 116 11.63 2.40 12.20
C MET A 116 11.21 2.86 13.58
N SER A 117 10.00 3.44 13.68
CA SER A 117 9.35 3.69 14.96
C SER A 117 8.08 2.83 15.09
N GLY A 118 7.64 2.60 16.32
CA GLY A 118 6.48 1.75 16.59
C GLY A 118 6.42 1.27 18.02
N PRO A 119 5.69 0.18 18.31
CA PRO A 119 5.58 -0.39 19.65
C PRO A 119 6.93 -0.80 20.23
N ALA A 120 7.14 -0.53 21.51
CA ALA A 120 8.38 -0.87 22.21
C ALA A 120 8.71 -2.37 22.09
N GLY A 121 9.96 -2.68 21.73
CA GLY A 121 10.41 -4.05 21.51
C GLY A 121 9.89 -4.70 20.21
N GLY A 122 9.16 -3.94 19.39
CA GLY A 122 8.69 -4.39 18.09
C GLY A 122 9.84 -4.55 17.09
N VAL A 123 9.67 -5.51 16.18
CA VAL A 123 10.57 -5.74 15.04
C VAL A 123 9.75 -5.76 13.77
N PHE A 124 10.21 -5.04 12.77
CA PHE A 124 9.60 -5.00 11.45
C PHE A 124 10.45 -5.82 10.48
N GLY A 125 9.83 -6.69 9.69
CA GLY A 125 10.51 -7.56 8.73
C GLY A 125 10.17 -7.19 7.31
N VAL A 126 11.17 -7.25 6.44
CA VAL A 126 11.04 -7.10 4.98
C VAL A 126 11.37 -8.42 4.32
N TRP A 127 10.43 -8.96 3.55
CA TRP A 127 10.50 -10.29 2.95
C TRP A 127 10.40 -10.20 1.43
N MET A 128 11.03 -11.14 0.76
CA MET A 128 10.95 -11.36 -0.68
C MET A 128 10.16 -12.62 -0.98
N GLN A 129 9.27 -12.55 -1.95
CA GLN A 129 8.67 -13.75 -2.51
C GLN A 129 9.74 -14.57 -3.24
N ASP A 130 9.77 -15.86 -2.99
CA ASP A 130 10.66 -16.77 -3.70
C ASP A 130 10.06 -17.10 -5.08
N VAL A 131 10.64 -16.53 -6.12
CA VAL A 131 10.19 -16.76 -7.50
C VAL A 131 10.41 -18.21 -7.96
N GLY A 132 11.39 -18.91 -7.38
CA GLY A 132 11.64 -20.33 -7.65
C GLY A 132 10.69 -21.29 -6.94
N ASN A 133 9.99 -20.82 -5.92
CA ASN A 133 9.03 -21.60 -5.13
C ASN A 133 7.79 -20.73 -4.81
N PRO A 134 6.87 -20.59 -5.76
CA PRO A 134 5.67 -19.78 -5.58
C PRO A 134 4.88 -20.16 -4.33
N GLY A 135 4.61 -19.18 -3.47
CA GLY A 135 3.94 -19.38 -2.18
C GLY A 135 4.89 -19.44 -0.98
N SER A 136 6.22 -19.48 -1.20
CA SER A 136 7.21 -19.26 -0.15
C SER A 136 7.77 -17.83 -0.19
N SER A 137 8.33 -17.41 0.93
CA SER A 137 8.99 -16.12 1.09
C SER A 137 10.17 -16.27 2.03
N TYR A 138 11.21 -15.51 1.80
CA TYR A 138 12.38 -15.47 2.68
C TYR A 138 12.60 -14.08 3.22
N LEU A 139 13.12 -14.00 4.45
CA LEU A 139 13.43 -12.75 5.12
C LEU A 139 14.66 -12.11 4.49
N LEU A 140 14.53 -10.88 4.01
CA LEU A 140 15.67 -10.08 3.54
C LEU A 140 16.44 -9.50 4.73
N PHE A 141 15.72 -8.80 5.60
CA PHE A 141 16.27 -8.20 6.82
C PHE A 141 15.16 -7.80 7.79
N THR A 142 15.56 -7.44 9.00
CA THR A 142 14.69 -6.87 10.02
C THR A 142 15.13 -5.46 10.40
N LEU A 143 14.17 -4.67 10.86
CA LEU A 143 14.34 -3.33 11.39
C LEU A 143 13.76 -3.28 12.81
N PRO A 144 14.61 -3.26 13.86
CA PRO A 144 14.11 -3.08 15.21
C PRO A 144 13.54 -1.67 15.38
N VAL A 145 12.47 -1.56 16.17
CA VAL A 145 11.92 -0.25 16.55
C VAL A 145 12.98 0.55 17.30
N GLY A 146 13.14 1.82 16.95
CA GLY A 146 14.15 2.73 17.49
C GLY A 146 15.37 2.94 16.56
N ILE A 147 15.50 2.16 15.46
CA ILE A 147 16.57 2.43 14.49
C ILE A 147 16.32 3.77 13.79
N GLY A 148 17.35 4.61 13.63
CA GLY A 148 17.26 5.93 13.00
C GLY A 148 18.31 6.19 11.90
N ASN A 149 19.22 5.23 11.67
CA ASN A 149 20.32 5.35 10.70
C ASN A 149 20.56 3.99 9.98
N GLY A 150 19.49 3.29 9.64
CA GLY A 150 19.54 2.01 8.93
C GLY A 150 20.24 2.14 7.58
N THR A 151 20.97 1.10 7.19
CA THR A 151 21.73 1.02 5.94
C THR A 151 21.23 -0.04 4.98
N ASN A 152 20.20 -0.81 5.37
CA ASN A 152 19.59 -1.82 4.50
C ASN A 152 19.02 -1.18 3.24
N ARG A 153 19.29 -1.80 2.09
CA ARG A 153 18.89 -1.31 0.78
C ARG A 153 18.30 -2.43 -0.07
N ILE A 154 17.48 -2.04 -1.01
CA ILE A 154 16.94 -2.92 -2.05
C ILE A 154 17.00 -2.14 -3.37
N ALA A 155 17.53 -2.77 -4.41
CA ALA A 155 17.54 -2.20 -5.76
C ALA A 155 16.10 -1.98 -6.25
N VAL A 156 15.85 -0.80 -6.80
CA VAL A 156 14.61 -0.47 -7.51
C VAL A 156 14.86 -0.50 -9.02
N SER A 157 16.02 0.03 -9.48
CA SER A 157 16.45 -0.12 -10.87
C SER A 157 16.67 -1.58 -11.23
N GLU A 158 16.26 -1.97 -12.43
CA GLU A 158 16.49 -3.31 -13.00
C GLU A 158 17.74 -3.35 -13.86
N SER A 159 18.27 -2.20 -14.26
CA SER A 159 19.56 -2.08 -14.98
C SER A 159 20.72 -2.45 -14.05
N ASP A 160 21.92 -2.58 -14.63
CA ASP A 160 23.16 -2.79 -13.86
C ASP A 160 23.84 -1.48 -13.45
N GLY A 161 23.23 -0.32 -13.77
CA GLY A 161 23.78 1.00 -13.49
C GLY A 161 25.01 1.35 -14.37
N SER A 162 25.21 0.67 -15.50
CA SER A 162 26.26 1.02 -16.46
C SER A 162 26.01 2.40 -17.07
N PRO A 163 27.07 3.10 -17.55
CA PRO A 163 26.92 4.41 -18.18
C PRO A 163 25.90 4.40 -19.32
N GLY A 164 24.89 5.27 -19.23
CA GLY A 164 23.83 5.39 -20.23
C GLY A 164 22.71 4.35 -20.13
N SER A 165 22.72 3.45 -19.14
CA SER A 165 21.58 2.54 -18.90
C SER A 165 20.38 3.30 -18.36
N ASP A 166 19.17 2.92 -18.80
CA ASP A 166 17.93 3.47 -18.28
C ASP A 166 17.79 3.12 -16.77
N PRO A 167 17.52 4.09 -15.89
CA PRO A 167 17.32 3.85 -14.46
C PRO A 167 16.05 3.07 -14.13
N TYR A 168 15.22 2.75 -15.11
CA TYR A 168 13.97 2.03 -14.95
C TYR A 168 14.10 0.79 -14.09
N GLY A 169 13.04 0.52 -13.37
CA GLY A 169 12.87 -0.72 -12.62
C GLY A 169 11.67 -0.65 -11.70
N HIS A 170 11.34 -1.78 -11.13
CA HIS A 170 10.27 -1.85 -10.16
C HIS A 170 10.45 -3.01 -9.18
N MET A 171 10.01 -2.79 -7.98
CA MET A 171 10.13 -3.74 -6.89
C MET A 171 8.75 -4.31 -6.53
N HIS A 172 8.56 -5.58 -6.84
CA HIS A 172 7.36 -6.35 -6.51
C HIS A 172 7.63 -7.46 -5.50
N GLY A 173 6.55 -8.15 -5.10
CA GLY A 173 6.64 -9.38 -4.30
C GLY A 173 7.19 -9.17 -2.90
N ARG A 174 7.09 -7.97 -2.35
CA ARG A 174 7.50 -7.68 -0.97
C ARG A 174 6.34 -7.93 -0.03
N THR A 175 6.64 -8.65 1.05
CA THR A 175 5.76 -8.79 2.21
C THR A 175 6.43 -8.12 3.40
N PHE A 176 5.62 -7.42 4.18
CA PHE A 176 6.05 -6.74 5.39
C PHE A 176 5.47 -7.43 6.60
N THR A 177 6.25 -7.53 7.66
CA THR A 177 5.80 -8.17 8.90
C THR A 177 6.12 -7.31 10.11
N ALA A 178 5.35 -7.52 11.17
CA ALA A 178 5.58 -6.92 12.48
C ALA A 178 5.37 -7.95 13.58
N THR A 179 6.14 -7.87 14.66
CA THR A 179 6.06 -8.81 15.79
C THR A 179 5.06 -8.39 16.86
N GLN A 180 4.77 -7.10 16.96
CA GLN A 180 3.86 -6.53 17.97
C GLN A 180 2.68 -5.81 17.30
N PRO A 181 1.50 -5.78 17.91
CA PRO A 181 0.40 -4.97 17.40
C PRO A 181 0.67 -3.48 17.62
N GLY A 182 0.24 -2.65 16.66
CA GLY A 182 0.37 -1.20 16.74
C GLY A 182 0.74 -0.56 15.42
N LEU A 183 0.92 0.75 15.44
CA LEU A 183 1.33 1.53 14.29
C LEU A 183 2.86 1.55 14.18
N TYR A 184 3.38 1.13 13.03
CA TYR A 184 4.79 1.24 12.66
C TYR A 184 4.96 2.33 11.61
N THR A 185 5.99 3.17 11.79
CA THR A 185 6.38 4.17 10.80
C THR A 185 7.76 3.83 10.26
N LEU A 186 7.78 3.48 8.99
CA LEU A 186 9.01 3.25 8.24
C LEU A 186 9.46 4.54 7.59
N GLY A 187 10.66 5.03 7.92
CA GLY A 187 11.33 6.09 7.17
C GLY A 187 12.25 5.49 6.11
N CYS A 188 12.05 5.85 4.86
CA CYS A 188 12.87 5.41 3.75
C CYS A 188 13.25 6.56 2.82
N ARG A 189 14.23 6.35 1.96
CA ARG A 189 14.64 7.31 0.93
C ARG A 189 15.20 6.57 -0.28
N ILE A 190 15.20 7.25 -1.43
CA ILE A 190 15.89 6.77 -2.63
C ILE A 190 17.30 7.33 -2.67
N LEU A 191 18.23 6.47 -3.03
CA LEU A 191 19.63 6.78 -3.31
C LEU A 191 19.94 6.45 -4.76
N ASP A 192 20.83 7.23 -5.36
CA ASP A 192 21.60 6.81 -6.52
C ASP A 192 22.93 6.23 -6.03
N THR A 193 23.21 5.00 -6.37
CA THR A 193 24.45 4.31 -6.00
C THR A 193 25.36 4.02 -7.21
N SER A 194 25.06 4.66 -8.34
CA SER A 194 25.92 4.60 -9.53
C SER A 194 27.25 5.30 -9.27
N THR A 195 28.20 5.03 -10.16
CA THR A 195 29.52 5.71 -10.17
C THR A 195 29.72 6.56 -11.41
N ASN A 196 28.62 6.94 -12.09
CA ASN A 196 28.64 7.60 -13.38
C ASN A 196 28.60 9.13 -13.28
N GLY A 197 28.47 9.67 -12.08
CA GLY A 197 28.51 11.11 -11.84
C GLY A 197 29.92 11.67 -11.80
N THR A 198 30.01 12.97 -11.62
CA THR A 198 31.27 13.72 -11.56
C THR A 198 32.20 13.14 -10.49
N GLY A 199 33.43 12.83 -10.85
CA GLY A 199 34.42 12.27 -9.94
C GLY A 199 34.22 10.81 -9.60
N GLY A 200 33.36 10.05 -10.33
CA GLY A 200 33.12 8.63 -10.09
C GLY A 200 32.16 8.36 -8.94
N GLY A 201 31.38 9.35 -8.55
CA GLY A 201 30.30 9.23 -7.57
C GLY A 201 28.91 9.12 -8.22
N PRO A 202 27.83 9.18 -7.41
CA PRO A 202 26.46 9.18 -7.93
C PRO A 202 26.16 10.42 -8.77
N ILE A 203 25.22 10.28 -9.72
CA ILE A 203 24.75 11.42 -10.51
C ILE A 203 23.81 12.29 -9.66
N HIS A 204 22.98 11.67 -8.86
CA HIS A 204 21.92 12.35 -8.10
C HIS A 204 22.19 12.39 -6.59
N THR A 205 21.71 13.46 -5.96
CA THR A 205 21.66 13.52 -4.50
C THR A 205 20.46 12.73 -3.95
N PRO A 206 20.56 12.19 -2.71
CA PRO A 206 19.49 11.40 -2.10
C PRO A 206 18.16 12.17 -2.01
N SER A 207 17.05 11.45 -2.05
CA SER A 207 15.75 12.03 -1.73
C SER A 207 15.66 12.46 -0.26
N GLY A 208 14.69 13.33 0.04
CA GLY A 208 14.19 13.51 1.40
C GLY A 208 13.69 12.19 1.98
N LEU A 209 13.56 12.14 3.31
CA LEU A 209 12.98 11.00 4.00
C LEU A 209 11.47 10.96 3.71
N TYR A 210 10.98 9.80 3.30
CA TYR A 210 9.58 9.49 3.09
C TYR A 210 9.11 8.52 4.17
N HIS A 211 7.88 8.68 4.66
CA HIS A 211 7.32 7.82 5.70
C HIS A 211 6.16 6.99 5.16
N LEU A 212 6.22 5.70 5.46
CA LEU A 212 5.13 4.75 5.25
C LEU A 212 4.61 4.26 6.60
N TYR A 213 3.30 4.15 6.72
CA TYR A 213 2.61 3.80 7.94
C TYR A 213 1.97 2.42 7.82
N PHE A 214 2.37 1.51 8.71
CA PHE A 214 1.89 0.12 8.73
C PHE A 214 1.14 -0.15 10.03
N GLN A 215 -0.14 -0.48 9.93
CA GLN A 215 -0.96 -0.83 11.08
C GLN A 215 -0.97 -2.34 11.31
N ALA A 216 -0.25 -2.82 12.30
CA ALA A 216 -0.22 -4.22 12.72
C ALA A 216 -1.41 -4.53 13.64
N GLY A 217 -2.36 -5.31 13.15
CA GLY A 217 -3.58 -5.64 13.87
C GLY A 217 -4.51 -4.45 14.13
N PRO A 218 -5.69 -4.69 14.69
CA PRO A 218 -6.61 -3.63 15.08
C PRO A 218 -6.13 -2.98 16.38
N THR A 219 -5.91 -1.66 16.37
CA THR A 219 -5.51 -0.89 17.56
C THR A 219 -6.32 0.39 17.72
N ILE A 220 -6.53 0.79 18.95
CA ILE A 220 -7.14 2.08 19.30
C ILE A 220 -6.06 3.15 19.08
N SER A 221 -6.30 4.07 18.14
CA SER A 221 -5.34 5.12 17.78
C SER A 221 -5.37 6.30 18.75
N SER A 222 -6.55 6.60 19.30
CA SER A 222 -6.71 7.64 20.31
C SER A 222 -7.95 7.39 21.18
N TRP A 223 -7.99 8.05 22.33
CA TRP A 223 -9.15 8.03 23.21
C TRP A 223 -9.40 9.42 23.79
N THR A 224 -10.62 9.70 24.13
CA THR A 224 -11.05 10.92 24.81
C THR A 224 -11.88 10.57 26.04
N MET A 225 -11.76 11.36 27.09
CA MET A 225 -12.55 11.21 28.30
C MET A 225 -13.06 12.58 28.77
N SER A 226 -14.33 12.66 29.06
CA SER A 226 -14.95 13.77 29.77
C SER A 226 -15.70 13.25 31.00
N SER A 227 -16.27 14.13 31.80
CA SER A 227 -16.93 13.73 33.06
C SER A 227 -17.98 12.61 32.90
N ASN A 228 -18.65 12.53 31.74
CA ASN A 228 -19.76 11.60 31.53
C ASN A 228 -19.63 10.83 30.19
N SER A 229 -18.58 11.02 29.42
CA SER A 229 -18.41 10.33 28.15
C SER A 229 -16.99 9.84 27.96
N PHE A 230 -16.89 8.69 27.29
CA PHE A 230 -15.63 8.10 26.83
C PHE A 230 -15.74 7.87 25.34
N GLY A 231 -14.70 8.25 24.61
CA GLY A 231 -14.61 8.05 23.16
C GLY A 231 -13.33 7.34 22.79
N ILE A 232 -13.40 6.49 21.78
CA ILE A 232 -12.25 5.84 21.15
C ILE A 232 -12.29 6.03 19.66
N THR A 233 -11.11 6.18 19.07
CA THR A 233 -10.91 6.29 17.64
C THR A 233 -9.98 5.18 17.17
N PHE A 234 -10.28 4.59 16.03
CA PHE A 234 -9.45 3.57 15.40
C PHE A 234 -9.57 3.63 13.88
N GLY A 235 -8.48 3.27 13.19
CA GLY A 235 -8.48 3.13 11.75
C GLY A 235 -9.15 1.84 11.31
N THR A 236 -9.85 1.87 10.17
CA THR A 236 -10.52 0.71 9.60
C THR A 236 -9.98 0.38 8.21
N THR A 237 -10.01 -0.89 7.84
CA THR A 237 -9.62 -1.41 6.52
C THR A 237 -10.85 -1.96 5.82
N ALA A 238 -11.05 -1.61 4.55
CA ALA A 238 -12.13 -2.15 3.74
C ALA A 238 -12.12 -3.69 3.71
N GLY A 239 -13.29 -4.31 3.75
CA GLY A 239 -13.47 -5.76 3.77
C GLY A 239 -13.31 -6.41 5.14
N LYS A 240 -12.98 -5.65 6.20
CA LYS A 240 -12.96 -6.13 7.59
C LYS A 240 -14.15 -5.60 8.37
N THR A 241 -14.48 -6.29 9.47
CA THR A 241 -15.52 -5.87 10.42
C THR A 241 -14.90 -5.71 11.80
N TYR A 242 -15.19 -4.61 12.46
CA TYR A 242 -14.60 -4.24 13.73
C TYR A 242 -15.63 -4.26 14.86
N TYR A 243 -15.17 -4.61 16.05
CA TYR A 243 -15.94 -4.63 17.28
C TYR A 243 -15.12 -3.99 18.39
N VAL A 244 -15.73 -3.10 19.14
CA VAL A 244 -15.21 -2.66 20.43
C VAL A 244 -15.74 -3.62 21.47
N GLU A 245 -14.86 -4.23 22.22
CA GLU A 245 -15.20 -5.13 23.31
C GLU A 245 -14.77 -4.53 24.64
N SER A 246 -15.51 -4.82 25.70
CA SER A 246 -15.20 -4.36 27.05
C SER A 246 -15.25 -5.48 28.07
N THR A 247 -14.49 -5.31 29.15
CA THR A 247 -14.56 -6.12 30.38
C THR A 247 -14.35 -5.23 31.59
N SER A 248 -14.93 -5.61 32.74
CA SER A 248 -14.69 -4.96 34.02
C SER A 248 -13.54 -5.60 34.83
N ASN A 249 -13.02 -6.75 34.37
CA ASN A 249 -12.00 -7.50 35.09
C ASN A 249 -10.96 -8.08 34.15
N LEU A 250 -9.71 -7.67 34.29
CA LEU A 250 -8.59 -8.20 33.47
C LEU A 250 -8.00 -9.51 34.01
N LEU A 251 -8.20 -9.84 35.27
CA LEU A 251 -7.67 -11.09 35.87
C LEU A 251 -8.47 -12.31 35.42
N ALA A 252 -9.78 -12.13 35.16
CA ALA A 252 -10.66 -13.13 34.59
C ALA A 252 -11.56 -12.45 33.57
N PRO A 253 -11.01 -12.12 32.36
CA PRO A 253 -11.70 -11.27 31.43
C PRO A 253 -12.83 -12.00 30.70
N ASN A 254 -14.03 -11.50 30.86
CA ASN A 254 -15.17 -11.83 30.01
C ASN A 254 -15.38 -10.65 29.04
N TRP A 255 -14.79 -10.75 27.85
CA TRP A 255 -14.91 -9.73 26.82
C TRP A 255 -16.27 -9.81 26.14
N MET A 256 -17.05 -8.77 26.27
CA MET A 256 -18.36 -8.63 25.64
C MET A 256 -18.33 -7.53 24.59
N THR A 257 -19.05 -7.71 23.49
CA THR A 257 -19.22 -6.65 22.50
C THR A 257 -19.88 -5.44 23.14
N PHE A 258 -19.15 -4.35 23.18
CA PHE A 258 -19.61 -3.07 23.70
C PHE A 258 -20.25 -2.24 22.58
N ALA A 259 -19.63 -2.22 21.38
CA ALA A 259 -20.14 -1.53 20.20
C ALA A 259 -19.70 -2.24 18.92
N GLY A 260 -20.47 -2.08 17.85
CA GLY A 260 -20.25 -2.72 16.55
C GLY A 260 -21.41 -3.67 16.19
N PRO A 261 -21.40 -4.32 15.02
CA PRO A 261 -20.31 -4.32 14.04
C PRO A 261 -20.11 -2.99 13.30
N PHE A 262 -18.86 -2.63 13.04
CA PHE A 262 -18.50 -1.49 12.20
C PHE A 262 -17.81 -2.02 10.92
N PRO A 263 -18.40 -1.87 9.72
CA PRO A 263 -17.74 -2.24 8.49
C PRO A 263 -16.56 -1.31 8.22
N GLY A 264 -15.42 -1.88 7.85
CA GLY A 264 -14.24 -1.12 7.49
C GLY A 264 -14.42 -0.45 6.11
N ASN A 265 -13.93 0.76 5.99
CA ASN A 265 -14.07 1.60 4.80
C ASN A 265 -12.84 2.46 4.51
N ASN A 266 -11.68 2.14 5.10
CA ASN A 266 -10.42 2.89 5.01
C ASN A 266 -10.49 4.30 5.63
N TYR A 267 -11.37 4.50 6.61
CA TYR A 267 -11.51 5.73 7.38
C TYR A 267 -11.33 5.47 8.86
N LEU A 268 -11.14 6.57 9.61
CA LEU A 268 -11.22 6.55 11.06
C LEU A 268 -12.67 6.34 11.51
N GLN A 269 -12.87 5.42 12.44
CA GLN A 269 -14.12 5.18 13.12
C GLN A 269 -14.05 5.76 14.54
N ASN A 270 -15.07 6.53 14.92
CA ASN A 270 -15.22 7.07 16.27
C ASN A 270 -16.39 6.39 16.96
N VAL A 271 -16.18 5.95 18.19
CA VAL A 271 -17.20 5.36 19.05
C VAL A 271 -17.20 6.14 20.35
N ALA A 272 -18.31 6.74 20.68
CA ALA A 272 -18.50 7.46 21.95
C ALA A 272 -19.62 6.83 22.77
N THR A 273 -19.46 6.83 24.07
CA THR A 273 -20.45 6.31 25.02
C THR A 273 -20.46 7.09 26.32
N ASN A 274 -21.60 7.09 26.97
CA ASN A 274 -21.72 7.54 28.36
C ASN A 274 -21.38 6.36 29.28
N SER A 275 -20.25 6.43 29.96
CA SER A 275 -19.82 5.40 30.88
C SER A 275 -20.38 5.68 32.29
N GLY A 276 -21.39 4.94 32.72
CA GLY A 276 -21.82 4.92 34.10
C GLY A 276 -21.02 3.93 34.99
N ALA A 277 -20.10 3.15 34.41
CA ALA A 277 -19.32 2.16 35.12
C ALA A 277 -18.07 2.78 35.77
N ARG A 278 -17.74 2.32 37.00
CA ARG A 278 -16.57 2.80 37.74
C ARG A 278 -15.24 2.38 37.11
N GLN A 279 -15.22 1.25 36.39
CA GLN A 279 -14.03 0.72 35.70
C GLN A 279 -14.44 -0.16 34.52
N LEU A 280 -13.91 0.13 33.35
CA LEU A 280 -14.00 -0.69 32.13
C LEU A 280 -12.65 -0.70 31.42
N PHE A 281 -12.32 -1.84 30.84
CA PHE A 281 -11.21 -2.03 29.94
C PHE A 281 -11.77 -2.29 28.55
N PHE A 282 -11.11 -1.75 27.54
CA PHE A 282 -11.56 -1.86 26.17
C PHE A 282 -10.47 -2.49 25.29
N ARG A 283 -10.92 -3.25 24.29
CA ARG A 283 -10.07 -3.69 23.20
C ARG A 283 -10.81 -3.58 21.87
N LEU A 284 -10.05 -3.52 20.80
CA LEU A 284 -10.56 -3.60 19.44
C LEU A 284 -10.35 -5.01 18.90
N ARG A 285 -11.36 -5.58 18.25
CA ARG A 285 -11.29 -6.85 17.54
C ARG A 285 -11.72 -6.62 16.10
N SER A 286 -11.03 -7.27 15.14
CA SER A 286 -11.47 -7.35 13.74
C SER A 286 -11.61 -8.82 13.31
N ASN A 287 -12.50 -9.04 12.35
CA ASN A 287 -12.68 -10.32 11.64
C ASN A 287 -12.27 -10.19 10.19
#